data_c7a9c4296dcaa2534fcaae8f82f7984a
#
_entry.id   c7a9c4296dcaa2534fcaae8f82f7984a
#
_cell.length_a   1.000
_cell.length_b   1.000
_cell.length_c   1.000
_cell.angle_alpha   90.00
_cell.angle_beta   90.00
_cell.angle_gamma   90.00
#
_symmetry.space_group_name_H-M   'P 1'
#
loop_
_entity.id
_entity.type
_entity.pdbx_description
1 polymer ?
#
loop_
_entity_poly.entity_id
_entity_poly.type
_entity_poly.pdbx_seq_one_letter_code
_entity_poly.pdbx_strand_id
1 'polypeptide(L)'
;STHLIDYKYFKGLSLIVLPLVIFLLFFASFQGNVIDGANANRWLNIPILDISFQPSTLASIFLLIYLSNFLSKEKNKNLSLTKTFLLMWLPIILVVGLILPSNFSTALLIFIMSTMIIFIAGYKLKHLTVLFFLFIFLISSFLLAVNKFPDIIPNRVDTWTNRIENFVNNDIDDTSNYQINRAKAAIANGKIFGVGAGKSSMKYVLPQSTSDFIFSIIAEEYGIIVSLIILLLYVVLLFRIIITSYRSETKFGQLVSIA
;
A
#
# COMPACT_ATOMS: atom_id res chain seq x y z
N SER A 1 23.08 0.03 -7.82
CA SER A 1 22.29 -0.73 -6.83
C SER A 1 22.32 -0.02 -5.48
N THR A 2 21.17 0.08 -4.82
CA THR A 2 20.95 0.90 -3.61
C THR A 2 21.76 0.46 -2.40
N HIS A 3 22.26 -0.79 -2.35
CA HIS A 3 23.06 -1.30 -1.24
C HIS A 3 24.46 -0.63 -1.10
N LEU A 4 24.91 0.09 -2.13
CA LEU A 4 26.18 0.84 -2.10
C LEU A 4 26.01 2.24 -1.52
N ILE A 5 24.77 2.69 -1.31
CA ILE A 5 24.48 4.04 -0.80
C ILE A 5 24.19 3.92 0.69
N ASP A 6 24.93 4.69 1.52
CA ASP A 6 24.63 4.74 2.95
C ASP A 6 23.20 5.24 3.16
N TYR A 7 22.42 4.49 3.92
CA TYR A 7 21.01 4.81 4.23
C TYR A 7 20.82 6.20 4.84
N LYS A 8 21.89 6.80 5.40
CA LYS A 8 21.87 8.15 5.95
C LYS A 8 21.54 9.22 4.92
N TYR A 9 21.90 9.02 3.65
CA TYR A 9 21.56 9.96 2.57
C TYR A 9 20.07 10.06 2.29
N PHE A 10 19.31 9.00 2.55
CA PHE A 10 17.85 9.00 2.38
C PHE A 10 17.14 9.99 3.30
N LYS A 11 17.77 10.42 4.42
CA LYS A 11 17.24 11.49 5.29
C LYS A 11 17.07 12.81 4.55
N GLY A 12 18.10 13.24 3.84
CA GLY A 12 18.07 14.48 3.05
C GLY A 12 17.19 14.35 1.82
N LEU A 13 17.31 13.21 1.13
CA LEU A 13 16.56 12.92 -0.08
C LEU A 13 15.03 12.96 0.18
N SER A 14 14.57 12.40 1.28
CA SER A 14 13.14 12.39 1.61
C SER A 14 12.53 13.78 1.79
N LEU A 15 13.31 14.75 2.26
CA LEU A 15 12.84 16.12 2.44
C LEU A 15 12.61 16.86 1.12
N ILE A 16 13.34 16.49 0.06
CA ILE A 16 13.25 17.10 -1.27
C ILE A 16 12.24 16.33 -2.12
N VAL A 17 12.29 15.01 -2.08
CA VAL A 17 11.49 14.16 -2.96
C VAL A 17 10.03 14.09 -2.50
N LEU A 18 9.74 14.10 -1.20
CA LEU A 18 8.36 14.03 -0.71
C LEU A 18 7.46 15.15 -1.23
N PRO A 19 7.83 16.45 -1.17
CA PRO A 19 7.02 17.53 -1.76
C PRO A 19 6.82 17.34 -3.28
N LEU A 20 7.87 16.92 -3.99
CA LEU A 20 7.79 16.66 -5.43
C LEU A 20 6.80 15.53 -5.73
N VAL A 21 6.83 14.45 -4.96
CA VAL A 21 5.92 13.32 -5.17
C VAL A 21 4.47 13.68 -4.77
N ILE A 22 4.26 14.51 -3.75
CA ILE A 22 2.93 15.04 -3.43
C ILE A 22 2.39 15.87 -4.61
N PHE A 23 3.25 16.68 -5.24
CA PHE A 23 2.88 17.41 -6.45
C PHE A 23 2.51 16.46 -7.61
N LEU A 24 3.30 15.39 -7.81
CA LEU A 24 3.00 14.38 -8.83
C LEU A 24 1.69 13.62 -8.54
N LEU A 25 1.38 13.34 -7.27
CA LEU A 25 0.08 12.76 -6.88
C LEU A 25 -1.08 13.69 -7.22
N PHE A 26 -0.93 14.97 -6.91
CA PHE A 26 -1.93 15.98 -7.26
C PHE A 26 -2.14 16.04 -8.77
N PHE A 27 -1.05 16.08 -9.55
CA PHE A 27 -1.11 16.08 -11.00
C PHE A 27 -1.76 14.79 -11.57
N ALA A 28 -1.42 13.63 -11.02
CA ALA A 28 -2.01 12.35 -11.42
C ALA A 28 -3.51 12.28 -11.17
N SER A 29 -4.01 12.95 -10.13
CA SER A 29 -5.45 13.00 -9.83
C SER A 29 -6.26 13.71 -10.92
N PHE A 30 -5.64 14.64 -11.67
CA PHE A 30 -6.28 15.40 -12.74
C PHE A 30 -6.01 14.85 -14.13
N GLN A 31 -4.81 14.34 -14.39
CA GLN A 31 -4.35 13.95 -15.74
C GLN A 31 -3.86 12.50 -15.85
N GLY A 32 -4.01 11.73 -14.79
CA GLY A 32 -3.56 10.33 -14.77
C GLY A 32 -4.32 9.48 -15.80
N ASN A 33 -3.62 8.51 -16.38
CA ASN A 33 -4.19 7.55 -17.33
C ASN A 33 -4.75 6.32 -16.60
N VAL A 34 -5.79 5.76 -17.21
CA VAL A 34 -6.35 4.47 -16.83
C VAL A 34 -5.59 3.37 -17.58
N ILE A 35 -4.95 2.45 -16.87
CA ILE A 35 -4.28 1.29 -17.46
C ILE A 35 -5.02 0.04 -16.97
N ASP A 36 -5.15 -0.97 -17.83
CA ASP A 36 -5.76 -2.28 -17.56
C ASP A 36 -7.22 -2.24 -17.08
N GLY A 37 -8.03 -1.31 -17.63
CA GLY A 37 -9.45 -1.23 -17.29
C GLY A 37 -9.74 -0.71 -15.87
N ALA A 38 -8.73 -0.21 -15.16
CA ALA A 38 -8.93 0.42 -13.86
C ALA A 38 -9.64 1.77 -14.01
N ASN A 39 -10.84 1.92 -13.45
CA ASN A 39 -11.67 3.13 -13.52
C ASN A 39 -11.13 4.32 -12.72
N ALA A 40 -9.81 4.49 -12.60
CA ALA A 40 -9.22 5.60 -11.86
C ALA A 40 -7.87 6.02 -12.43
N ASN A 41 -7.67 7.31 -12.50
CA ASN A 41 -6.43 7.94 -12.92
C ASN A 41 -5.34 7.71 -11.87
N ARG A 42 -4.43 6.76 -12.12
CA ARG A 42 -3.38 6.38 -11.16
C ARG A 42 -1.98 6.42 -11.71
N TRP A 43 -1.87 6.37 -13.03
CA TRP A 43 -0.62 6.17 -13.71
C TRP A 43 -0.22 7.44 -14.45
N LEU A 44 1.04 7.81 -14.34
CA LEU A 44 1.65 8.84 -15.17
C LEU A 44 2.57 8.19 -16.18
N ASN A 45 2.41 8.57 -17.43
CA ASN A 45 3.29 8.16 -18.52
C ASN A 45 4.36 9.22 -18.73
N ILE A 46 5.60 8.77 -18.85
CA ILE A 46 6.72 9.62 -19.29
C ILE A 46 6.84 9.41 -20.81
N PRO A 47 6.40 10.38 -21.63
CA PRO A 47 6.29 10.17 -23.09
C PRO A 47 7.64 9.88 -23.76
N ILE A 48 8.75 10.38 -23.18
CA ILE A 48 10.11 10.23 -23.71
C ILE A 48 10.64 8.80 -23.55
N LEU A 49 10.23 8.10 -22.50
CA LEU A 49 10.75 6.76 -22.13
C LEU A 49 9.73 5.66 -22.32
N ASP A 50 8.50 6.01 -22.67
CA ASP A 50 7.33 5.12 -22.74
C ASP A 50 7.15 4.24 -21.50
N ILE A 51 7.50 4.83 -20.34
CA ILE A 51 7.41 4.17 -19.03
C ILE A 51 6.24 4.78 -18.26
N SER A 52 5.32 3.93 -17.83
CA SER A 52 4.28 4.31 -16.89
C SER A 52 4.70 4.00 -15.46
N PHE A 53 4.47 4.92 -14.53
CA PHE A 53 4.71 4.71 -13.11
C PHE A 53 3.55 5.21 -12.27
N GLN A 54 3.40 4.62 -11.09
CA GLN A 54 2.36 4.99 -10.15
C GLN A 54 2.95 5.89 -9.04
N PRO A 55 2.59 7.18 -8.99
CA PRO A 55 3.15 8.11 -8.00
C PRO A 55 2.87 7.70 -6.55
N SER A 56 1.77 6.99 -6.27
CA SER A 56 1.44 6.54 -4.92
C SER A 56 2.46 5.55 -4.33
N THR A 57 3.12 4.76 -5.17
CA THR A 57 4.19 3.85 -4.73
C THR A 57 5.42 4.63 -4.25
N LEU A 58 5.82 5.67 -5.00
CA LEU A 58 6.90 6.56 -4.56
C LEU A 58 6.51 7.35 -3.32
N ALA A 59 5.26 7.83 -3.26
CA ALA A 59 4.76 8.59 -2.13
C ALA A 59 4.80 7.78 -0.82
N SER A 60 4.40 6.50 -0.86
CA SER A 60 4.47 5.62 0.31
C SER A 60 5.90 5.49 0.83
N ILE A 61 6.85 5.18 -0.04
CA ILE A 61 8.25 5.00 0.33
C ILE A 61 8.83 6.28 0.94
N PHE A 62 8.69 7.42 0.25
CA PHE A 62 9.30 8.66 0.72
C PHE A 62 8.58 9.26 1.93
N LEU A 63 7.29 9.04 2.09
CA LEU A 63 6.56 9.40 3.30
C LEU A 63 7.08 8.62 4.53
N LEU A 64 7.26 7.30 4.40
CA LEU A 64 7.72 6.45 5.49
C LEU A 64 9.19 6.78 5.88
N ILE A 65 10.05 7.04 4.90
CA ILE A 65 11.43 7.52 5.15
C ILE A 65 11.42 8.89 5.84
N TYR A 66 10.57 9.82 5.37
CA TYR A 66 10.42 11.13 5.98
C TYR A 66 9.95 11.04 7.44
N LEU A 67 8.91 10.24 7.70
CA LEU A 67 8.39 10.00 9.05
C LEU A 67 9.47 9.38 9.95
N SER A 68 10.19 8.39 9.46
CA SER A 68 11.30 7.76 10.18
C SER A 68 12.39 8.78 10.54
N ASN A 69 12.74 9.69 9.62
CA ASN A 69 13.68 10.77 9.89
C ASN A 69 13.14 11.78 10.91
N PHE A 70 11.87 12.17 10.78
CA PHE A 70 11.23 13.10 11.71
C PHE A 70 11.16 12.52 13.13
N LEU A 71 10.71 11.27 13.26
CA LEU A 71 10.50 10.58 14.53
C LEU A 71 11.82 10.15 15.21
N SER A 72 12.90 9.97 14.43
CA SER A 72 14.22 9.62 14.99
C SER A 72 14.84 10.74 15.82
N LYS A 73 14.36 11.98 15.69
CA LYS A 73 14.91 13.14 16.42
C LYS A 73 14.19 13.31 17.75
N GLU A 74 14.88 13.10 18.86
CA GLU A 74 14.34 13.25 20.23
C GLU A 74 13.65 14.61 20.47
N LYS A 75 14.24 15.69 19.92
CA LYS A 75 13.68 17.04 20.04
C LYS A 75 12.26 17.18 19.48
N ASN A 76 11.87 16.32 18.55
CA ASN A 76 10.57 16.40 17.92
C ASN A 76 9.44 15.81 18.80
N LYS A 77 9.79 15.04 19.84
CA LYS A 77 8.80 14.49 20.78
C LYS A 77 8.11 15.55 21.64
N ASN A 78 8.74 16.71 21.82
CA ASN A 78 8.25 17.81 22.66
C ASN A 78 7.84 19.04 21.85
N LEU A 79 7.52 18.86 20.57
CA LEU A 79 7.01 19.95 19.74
C LEU A 79 5.60 20.38 20.17
N SER A 80 5.28 21.67 19.92
CA SER A 80 3.92 22.16 20.06
C SER A 80 2.97 21.42 19.11
N LEU A 81 1.69 21.34 19.45
CA LEU A 81 0.66 20.68 18.62
C LEU A 81 0.67 21.19 17.18
N THR A 82 0.81 22.51 16.99
CA THR A 82 0.83 23.14 15.66
C THR A 82 2.02 22.65 14.82
N LYS A 83 3.24 22.61 15.40
CA LYS A 83 4.43 22.10 14.69
C LYS A 83 4.34 20.61 14.40
N THR A 84 3.79 19.83 15.32
CA THR A 84 3.52 18.41 15.12
C THR A 84 2.53 18.19 13.98
N PHE A 85 1.46 19.00 13.94
CA PHE A 85 0.50 18.96 12.86
C PHE A 85 1.16 19.23 11.50
N LEU A 86 1.89 20.33 11.37
CA LEU A 86 2.50 20.74 10.11
C LEU A 86 3.58 19.76 9.60
N LEU A 87 4.39 19.22 10.52
CA LEU A 87 5.56 18.43 10.13
C LEU A 87 5.31 16.91 10.12
N MET A 88 4.29 16.42 10.81
CA MET A 88 4.01 14.99 10.88
C MET A 88 2.66 14.64 10.23
N TRP A 89 1.58 15.29 10.65
CA TRP A 89 0.22 14.92 10.20
C TRP A 89 -0.12 15.45 8.82
N LEU A 90 0.28 16.67 8.51
CA LEU A 90 -0.03 17.28 7.21
C LEU A 90 0.52 16.45 6.03
N PRO A 91 1.79 15.98 6.02
CA PRO A 91 2.28 15.10 4.96
C PRO A 91 1.48 13.80 4.84
N ILE A 92 1.09 13.18 5.98
CA ILE A 92 0.28 11.96 5.98
C ILE A 92 -1.10 12.24 5.36
N ILE A 93 -1.77 13.31 5.81
CA ILE A 93 -3.10 13.70 5.34
C ILE A 93 -3.07 14.01 3.84
N LEU A 94 -2.06 14.73 3.36
CA LEU A 94 -1.93 15.06 1.94
C LEU A 94 -1.73 13.81 1.09
N VAL A 95 -0.81 12.94 1.45
CA VAL A 95 -0.56 11.70 0.68
C VAL A 95 -1.77 10.79 0.71
N VAL A 96 -2.31 10.52 1.91
CA VAL A 96 -3.48 9.64 2.06
C VAL A 96 -4.72 10.24 1.38
N GLY A 97 -4.98 11.54 1.57
CA GLY A 97 -6.14 12.23 0.99
C GLY A 97 -6.12 12.28 -0.53
N LEU A 98 -4.94 12.46 -1.15
CA LEU A 98 -4.80 12.44 -2.61
C LEU A 98 -4.94 11.03 -3.21
N ILE A 99 -4.54 9.98 -2.48
CA ILE A 99 -4.65 8.60 -2.94
C ILE A 99 -6.06 8.03 -2.72
N LEU A 100 -6.73 8.46 -1.66
CA LEU A 100 -8.01 7.90 -1.21
C LEU A 100 -9.08 7.81 -2.32
N PRO A 101 -9.33 8.85 -3.15
CA PRO A 101 -10.34 8.77 -4.22
C PRO A 101 -10.04 7.69 -5.26
N SER A 102 -8.77 7.50 -5.61
CA SER A 102 -8.34 6.59 -6.64
C SER A 102 -8.06 5.18 -6.12
N ASN A 103 -7.62 5.02 -4.87
CA ASN A 103 -7.25 3.73 -4.28
C ASN A 103 -7.37 3.72 -2.75
N PHE A 104 -8.56 3.38 -2.26
CA PHE A 104 -8.83 3.27 -0.83
C PHE A 104 -7.90 2.29 -0.11
N SER A 105 -7.67 1.11 -0.69
CA SER A 105 -6.83 0.08 -0.06
C SER A 105 -5.39 0.54 0.14
N THR A 106 -4.79 1.20 -0.87
CA THR A 106 -3.45 1.77 -0.76
C THR A 106 -3.41 2.92 0.25
N ALA A 107 -4.42 3.80 0.25
CA ALA A 107 -4.52 4.90 1.21
C ALA A 107 -4.61 4.38 2.65
N LEU A 108 -5.45 3.37 2.89
CA LEU A 108 -5.59 2.71 4.19
C LEU A 108 -4.28 2.04 4.63
N LEU A 109 -3.61 1.34 3.72
CA LEU A 109 -2.35 0.66 4.02
C LEU A 109 -1.26 1.68 4.41
N ILE A 110 -1.10 2.76 3.66
CA ILE A 110 -0.15 3.83 3.97
C ILE A 110 -0.47 4.47 5.32
N PHE A 111 -1.76 4.69 5.60
CA PHE A 111 -2.21 5.22 6.89
C PHE A 111 -1.84 4.28 8.05
N ILE A 112 -2.11 2.98 7.91
CA ILE A 112 -1.77 1.97 8.92
C ILE A 112 -0.25 1.92 9.13
N MET A 113 0.56 1.86 8.06
CA MET A 113 2.02 1.83 8.17
C MET A 113 2.55 3.09 8.85
N SER A 114 2.04 4.27 8.47
CA SER A 114 2.41 5.54 9.12
C SER A 114 2.07 5.55 10.62
N THR A 115 0.90 5.05 10.98
CA THR A 115 0.46 4.94 12.37
C THR A 115 1.33 3.96 13.16
N MET A 116 1.68 2.82 12.56
CA MET A 116 2.58 1.82 13.19
C MET A 116 3.97 2.40 13.47
N ILE A 117 4.56 3.14 12.52
CA ILE A 117 5.88 3.78 12.73
C ILE A 117 5.80 4.81 13.86
N ILE A 118 4.75 5.63 13.92
CA ILE A 118 4.55 6.62 14.98
C ILE A 118 4.42 5.92 16.35
N PHE A 119 3.70 4.80 16.40
CA PHE A 119 3.56 3.99 17.61
C PHE A 119 4.90 3.38 18.05
N ILE A 120 5.63 2.74 17.13
CA ILE A 120 6.94 2.11 17.40
C ILE A 120 7.99 3.16 17.82
N ALA A 121 7.92 4.38 17.28
CA ALA A 121 8.79 5.48 17.68
C ALA A 121 8.56 5.98 19.11
N GLY A 122 7.52 5.47 19.81
CA GLY A 122 7.17 5.86 21.18
C GLY A 122 6.55 7.25 21.26
N TYR A 123 5.81 7.66 20.26
CA TYR A 123 5.06 8.91 20.30
C TYR A 123 3.82 8.77 21.21
N LYS A 124 3.40 9.88 21.83
CA LYS A 124 2.27 9.86 22.78
C LYS A 124 0.99 9.36 22.11
N LEU A 125 0.27 8.42 22.75
CA LEU A 125 -0.98 7.84 22.24
C LEU A 125 -2.01 8.91 21.84
N LYS A 126 -2.02 10.06 22.54
CA LYS A 126 -2.87 11.20 22.19
C LYS A 126 -2.72 11.66 20.73
N HIS A 127 -1.51 11.57 20.14
CA HIS A 127 -1.29 11.94 18.74
C HIS A 127 -1.84 10.88 17.79
N LEU A 128 -1.82 9.60 18.17
CA LEU A 128 -2.41 8.52 17.40
C LEU A 128 -3.93 8.61 17.35
N THR A 129 -4.58 8.93 18.48
CA THR A 129 -6.04 9.12 18.52
C THR A 129 -6.48 10.28 17.62
N VAL A 130 -5.76 11.40 17.64
CA VAL A 130 -6.05 12.55 16.75
C VAL A 130 -5.88 12.15 15.28
N LEU A 131 -4.81 11.41 14.94
CA LEU A 131 -4.59 10.94 13.57
C LEU A 131 -5.74 10.02 13.12
N PHE A 132 -6.21 9.11 13.99
CA PHE A 132 -7.32 8.23 13.70
C PHE A 132 -8.63 8.99 13.42
N PHE A 133 -8.96 9.98 14.25
CA PHE A 133 -10.13 10.83 14.02
C PHE A 133 -10.02 11.66 12.74
N LEU A 134 -8.83 12.18 12.42
CA LEU A 134 -8.58 12.86 11.16
C LEU A 134 -8.80 11.93 9.95
N PHE A 135 -8.40 10.68 10.04
CA PHE A 135 -8.62 9.71 8.96
C PHE A 135 -10.11 9.41 8.77
N ILE A 136 -10.85 9.19 9.86
CA ILE A 136 -12.32 9.03 9.81
C ILE A 136 -12.96 10.28 9.19
N PHE A 137 -12.52 11.47 9.58
CA PHE A 137 -13.02 12.73 9.00
C PHE A 137 -12.76 12.81 7.50
N LEU A 138 -11.57 12.42 7.03
CA LEU A 138 -11.24 12.37 5.60
C LEU A 138 -12.16 11.43 4.83
N ILE A 139 -12.39 10.22 5.35
CA ILE A 139 -13.30 9.26 4.72
C ILE A 139 -14.72 9.83 4.69
N SER A 140 -15.22 10.33 5.81
CA SER A 140 -16.59 10.88 5.90
C SER A 140 -16.77 12.06 4.97
N SER A 141 -15.82 12.99 4.91
CA SER A 141 -15.87 14.14 4.01
C SER A 141 -15.82 13.75 2.55
N PHE A 142 -15.03 12.71 2.21
CA PHE A 142 -14.99 12.16 0.86
C PHE A 142 -16.31 11.53 0.46
N LEU A 143 -16.91 10.70 1.32
CA LEU A 143 -18.22 10.09 1.05
C LEU A 143 -19.33 11.13 0.88
N LEU A 144 -19.32 12.17 1.72
CA LEU A 144 -20.28 13.29 1.58
C LEU A 144 -20.07 14.08 0.28
N ALA A 145 -18.83 14.29 -0.13
CA ALA A 145 -18.51 14.97 -1.38
C ALA A 145 -18.98 14.19 -2.60
N VAL A 146 -18.75 12.87 -2.62
CA VAL A 146 -19.23 11.98 -3.70
C VAL A 146 -20.75 11.99 -3.79
N ASN A 147 -21.44 11.88 -2.65
CA ASN A 147 -22.92 11.92 -2.64
C ASN A 147 -23.50 13.26 -3.14
N LYS A 148 -22.79 14.39 -2.93
CA LYS A 148 -23.24 15.71 -3.40
C LYS A 148 -22.85 16.01 -4.85
N PHE A 149 -21.75 15.46 -5.32
CA PHE A 149 -21.14 15.76 -6.63
C PHE A 149 -20.74 14.49 -7.36
N PRO A 150 -21.68 13.58 -7.70
CA PRO A 150 -21.37 12.30 -8.29
C PRO A 150 -20.65 12.41 -9.64
N ASP A 151 -20.94 13.47 -10.43
CA ASP A 151 -20.39 13.64 -11.77
C ASP A 151 -19.00 14.25 -11.81
N ILE A 152 -18.53 14.86 -10.70
CA ILE A 152 -17.25 15.58 -10.65
C ILE A 152 -16.14 14.68 -10.13
N ILE A 153 -16.48 13.76 -9.25
CA ILE A 153 -15.48 12.89 -8.61
C ILE A 153 -15.49 11.54 -9.32
N PRO A 154 -14.39 11.16 -10.01
CA PRO A 154 -14.27 9.82 -10.60
C PRO A 154 -14.42 8.80 -9.48
N ASN A 155 -15.62 8.19 -9.39
CA ASN A 155 -16.00 7.47 -8.20
C ASN A 155 -15.75 5.97 -8.35
N ARG A 156 -15.10 5.43 -7.32
CA ARG A 156 -15.08 4.01 -7.01
C ARG A 156 -16.03 3.66 -5.85
N VAL A 157 -16.90 4.59 -5.47
CA VAL A 157 -17.83 4.38 -4.37
C VAL A 157 -18.79 3.24 -4.72
N ASP A 158 -19.27 3.17 -5.98
CA ASP A 158 -20.08 2.05 -6.46
C ASP A 158 -19.32 0.71 -6.34
N THR A 159 -18.02 0.71 -6.62
CA THR A 159 -17.19 -0.48 -6.41
C THR A 159 -17.06 -0.85 -4.93
N TRP A 160 -17.04 0.13 -4.03
CA TRP A 160 -16.94 -0.12 -2.58
C TRP A 160 -18.30 -0.55 -2.01
N THR A 161 -19.40 0.12 -2.39
CA THR A 161 -20.74 -0.26 -1.97
C THR A 161 -21.06 -1.66 -2.45
N ASN A 162 -20.83 -1.97 -3.71
CA ASN A 162 -21.04 -3.32 -4.26
C ASN A 162 -20.20 -4.38 -3.51
N ARG A 163 -18.94 -4.08 -3.15
CA ARG A 163 -18.12 -5.02 -2.37
C ARG A 163 -18.65 -5.22 -0.95
N ILE A 164 -19.15 -4.16 -0.30
CA ILE A 164 -19.73 -4.25 1.05
C ILE A 164 -21.07 -4.98 0.99
N GLU A 165 -21.91 -4.65 0.05
CA GLU A 165 -23.22 -5.30 -0.16
C GLU A 165 -23.05 -6.78 -0.48
N ASN A 166 -22.17 -7.13 -1.40
CA ASN A 166 -21.83 -8.51 -1.73
C ASN A 166 -21.28 -9.28 -0.52
N PHE A 167 -20.50 -8.63 0.32
CA PHE A 167 -19.98 -9.26 1.55
C PHE A 167 -21.07 -9.46 2.61
N VAL A 168 -21.98 -8.50 2.77
CA VAL A 168 -23.06 -8.54 3.78
C VAL A 168 -24.19 -9.47 3.35
N ASN A 169 -24.58 -9.42 2.09
CA ASN A 169 -25.75 -10.16 1.59
C ASN A 169 -25.40 -11.58 1.15
N ASN A 170 -24.13 -11.98 1.16
CA ASN A 170 -23.62 -13.19 0.51
C ASN A 170 -24.06 -13.30 -0.99
N ASP A 171 -24.57 -12.22 -1.56
CA ASP A 171 -24.85 -12.09 -2.98
C ASP A 171 -23.52 -11.83 -3.69
N ILE A 172 -22.85 -12.91 -3.97
CA ILE A 172 -21.51 -12.88 -4.46
C ILE A 172 -21.58 -12.67 -5.96
N ASP A 173 -21.10 -11.51 -6.39
CA ASP A 173 -20.86 -11.18 -7.79
C ASP A 173 -20.24 -12.40 -8.49
N ASP A 174 -20.91 -12.93 -9.51
CA ASP A 174 -20.49 -14.14 -10.21
C ASP A 174 -19.03 -14.08 -10.69
N THR A 175 -18.53 -12.88 -10.99
CA THR A 175 -17.15 -12.67 -11.47
C THR A 175 -16.11 -12.78 -10.36
N SER A 176 -16.33 -12.21 -9.18
CA SER A 176 -15.36 -12.28 -8.07
C SER A 176 -15.33 -13.68 -7.47
N ASN A 177 -16.48 -14.33 -7.35
CA ASN A 177 -16.58 -15.74 -6.97
C ASN A 177 -15.90 -16.67 -7.96
N TYR A 178 -16.10 -16.41 -9.25
CA TYR A 178 -15.44 -17.20 -10.27
C TYR A 178 -13.91 -17.23 -10.07
N GLN A 179 -13.29 -16.07 -9.85
CA GLN A 179 -11.84 -15.97 -9.62
C GLN A 179 -11.41 -16.70 -8.35
N ILE A 180 -12.10 -16.46 -7.23
CA ILE A 180 -11.81 -17.11 -5.94
C ILE A 180 -12.01 -18.63 -6.03
N ASN A 181 -13.07 -19.09 -6.64
CA ASN A 181 -13.33 -20.52 -6.79
C ASN A 181 -12.32 -21.21 -7.71
N ARG A 182 -11.88 -20.53 -8.78
CA ARG A 182 -10.82 -21.02 -9.66
C ARG A 182 -9.47 -21.07 -8.94
N ALA A 183 -9.15 -20.05 -8.13
CA ALA A 183 -7.95 -20.04 -7.30
C ALA A 183 -7.94 -21.18 -6.27
N LYS A 184 -9.09 -21.42 -5.59
CA LYS A 184 -9.25 -22.58 -4.69
C LYS A 184 -9.11 -23.91 -5.42
N ALA A 185 -9.70 -24.02 -6.61
CA ALA A 185 -9.58 -25.22 -7.44
C ALA A 185 -8.14 -25.48 -7.87
N ALA A 186 -7.36 -24.43 -8.24
CA ALA A 186 -5.94 -24.54 -8.53
C ALA A 186 -5.16 -25.13 -7.35
N ILE A 187 -5.37 -24.59 -6.14
CA ILE A 187 -4.71 -25.10 -4.93
C ILE A 187 -5.09 -26.57 -4.66
N ALA A 188 -6.37 -26.92 -4.84
CA ALA A 188 -6.84 -28.30 -4.63
C ALA A 188 -6.25 -29.26 -5.67
N ASN A 189 -6.15 -28.86 -6.94
CA ASN A 189 -5.57 -29.66 -8.00
C ASN A 189 -4.08 -29.98 -7.77
N GLY A 190 -3.34 -29.04 -7.16
CA GLY A 190 -1.93 -29.22 -6.86
C GLY A 190 -1.61 -30.32 -5.86
N LYS A 191 -2.58 -30.71 -5.01
CA LYS A 191 -2.37 -31.76 -3.99
C LYS A 191 -1.06 -31.55 -3.21
N ILE A 192 -0.32 -32.64 -2.92
CA ILE A 192 0.90 -32.59 -2.13
C ILE A 192 2.11 -32.17 -2.99
N PHE A 193 2.24 -32.74 -4.19
CA PHE A 193 3.46 -32.64 -5.03
C PHE A 193 3.29 -31.78 -6.28
N GLY A 194 2.09 -31.28 -6.55
CA GLY A 194 1.79 -30.51 -7.75
C GLY A 194 1.55 -31.37 -9.00
N VAL A 195 1.01 -30.71 -10.03
CA VAL A 195 0.79 -31.33 -11.35
C VAL A 195 2.03 -31.27 -12.25
N GLY A 196 3.05 -30.54 -11.83
CA GLY A 196 4.30 -30.31 -12.56
C GLY A 196 4.44 -28.88 -13.09
N ALA A 197 5.68 -28.42 -13.18
CA ALA A 197 6.03 -27.08 -13.65
C ALA A 197 5.46 -26.81 -15.06
N GLY A 198 4.80 -25.68 -15.24
CA GLY A 198 4.20 -25.26 -16.51
C GLY A 198 2.93 -26.03 -16.91
N LYS A 199 2.44 -26.98 -16.09
CA LYS A 199 1.26 -27.80 -16.39
C LYS A 199 -0.02 -27.31 -15.70
N SER A 200 -0.03 -26.11 -15.16
CA SER A 200 -1.23 -25.53 -14.56
C SER A 200 -2.34 -25.36 -15.61
N SER A 201 -3.49 -25.96 -15.35
CA SER A 201 -4.69 -25.78 -16.17
C SER A 201 -5.38 -24.44 -15.87
N MET A 202 -5.27 -23.97 -14.63
CA MET A 202 -5.91 -22.74 -14.18
C MET A 202 -5.18 -21.48 -14.64
N LYS A 203 -3.91 -21.57 -15.04
CA LYS A 203 -3.13 -20.44 -15.55
C LYS A 203 -3.81 -19.72 -16.74
N TYR A 204 -4.48 -20.45 -17.61
CA TYR A 204 -5.16 -19.90 -18.80
C TYR A 204 -6.59 -19.48 -18.55
N VAL A 205 -7.21 -19.96 -17.48
CA VAL A 205 -8.61 -19.72 -17.14
C VAL A 205 -8.76 -18.61 -16.10
N LEU A 206 -7.77 -18.47 -15.24
CA LEU A 206 -7.81 -17.51 -14.13
C LEU A 206 -7.29 -16.14 -14.60
N PRO A 207 -8.14 -15.10 -14.63
CA PRO A 207 -7.69 -13.75 -14.90
C PRO A 207 -6.61 -13.32 -13.89
N GLN A 208 -5.59 -12.59 -14.36
CA GLN A 208 -4.47 -12.13 -13.51
C GLN A 208 -3.73 -13.27 -12.78
N SER A 209 -3.67 -14.45 -13.41
CA SER A 209 -2.98 -15.63 -12.86
C SER A 209 -1.50 -15.38 -12.55
N THR A 210 -0.83 -14.48 -13.28
CA THR A 210 0.58 -14.13 -13.13
C THR A 210 0.85 -13.01 -12.12
N SER A 211 -0.18 -12.36 -11.59
CA SER A 211 -0.07 -11.28 -10.60
C SER A 211 -0.79 -11.64 -9.31
N ASP A 212 -2.09 -11.40 -9.26
CA ASP A 212 -2.88 -11.48 -8.03
C ASP A 212 -3.06 -12.92 -7.52
N PHE A 213 -3.07 -13.89 -8.43
CA PHE A 213 -3.30 -15.30 -8.13
C PHE A 213 -2.06 -16.20 -8.36
N ILE A 214 -0.89 -15.61 -8.46
CA ILE A 214 0.36 -16.36 -8.71
C ILE A 214 0.60 -17.47 -7.68
N PHE A 215 0.26 -17.22 -6.41
CA PHE A 215 0.41 -18.22 -5.35
C PHE A 215 -0.46 -19.46 -5.59
N SER A 216 -1.69 -19.29 -6.11
CA SER A 216 -2.56 -20.42 -6.45
C SER A 216 -2.00 -21.24 -7.61
N ILE A 217 -1.38 -20.60 -8.60
CA ILE A 217 -0.71 -21.28 -9.71
C ILE A 217 0.53 -22.03 -9.22
N ILE A 218 1.34 -21.44 -8.34
CA ILE A 218 2.48 -22.13 -7.72
C ILE A 218 2.01 -23.35 -6.94
N ALA A 219 0.91 -23.23 -6.19
CA ALA A 219 0.34 -24.36 -5.46
C ALA A 219 -0.16 -25.48 -6.39
N GLU A 220 -0.75 -25.12 -7.55
CA GLU A 220 -1.15 -26.12 -8.55
C GLU A 220 0.07 -26.82 -9.16
N GLU A 221 1.08 -26.07 -9.58
CA GLU A 221 2.24 -26.63 -10.29
C GLU A 221 3.18 -27.43 -9.39
N TYR A 222 3.46 -26.92 -8.19
CA TYR A 222 4.48 -27.47 -7.28
C TYR A 222 3.92 -28.13 -6.02
N GLY A 223 2.62 -28.03 -5.79
CA GLY A 223 1.93 -28.61 -4.64
C GLY A 223 2.05 -27.82 -3.36
N ILE A 224 1.38 -28.33 -2.31
CA ILE A 224 1.25 -27.64 -1.03
C ILE A 224 2.59 -27.56 -0.27
N ILE A 225 3.48 -28.54 -0.42
CA ILE A 225 4.79 -28.54 0.26
C ILE A 225 5.61 -27.33 -0.17
N VAL A 226 5.76 -27.11 -1.47
CA VAL A 226 6.53 -25.96 -2.00
C VAL A 226 5.85 -24.64 -1.65
N SER A 227 4.54 -24.59 -1.69
CA SER A 227 3.77 -23.41 -1.28
C SER A 227 4.01 -23.04 0.19
N LEU A 228 4.04 -24.02 1.09
CA LEU A 228 4.37 -23.83 2.50
C LEU A 228 5.82 -23.38 2.71
N ILE A 229 6.77 -23.91 1.94
CA ILE A 229 8.17 -23.46 1.97
C ILE A 229 8.26 -21.99 1.58
N ILE A 230 7.55 -21.56 0.53
CA ILE A 230 7.52 -20.15 0.12
C ILE A 230 6.96 -19.26 1.23
N LEU A 231 5.86 -19.65 1.86
CA LEU A 231 5.30 -18.91 3.00
C LEU A 231 6.30 -18.84 4.17
N LEU A 232 6.98 -19.94 4.47
CA LEU A 232 8.01 -19.96 5.50
C LEU A 232 9.18 -19.04 5.18
N LEU A 233 9.60 -18.95 3.91
CA LEU A 233 10.63 -18.00 3.48
C LEU A 233 10.20 -16.55 3.70
N TYR A 234 8.92 -16.19 3.45
CA TYR A 234 8.39 -14.86 3.80
C TYR A 234 8.45 -14.60 5.30
N VAL A 235 8.11 -15.58 6.13
CA VAL A 235 8.20 -15.46 7.60
C VAL A 235 9.65 -15.26 8.03
N VAL A 236 10.59 -16.03 7.48
CA VAL A 236 12.03 -15.88 7.74
C VAL A 236 12.53 -14.49 7.34
N LEU A 237 12.10 -13.98 6.17
CA LEU A 237 12.44 -12.64 5.71
C LEU A 237 11.92 -11.57 6.66
N LEU A 238 10.68 -11.69 7.13
CA LEU A 238 10.08 -10.78 8.12
C LEU A 238 10.89 -10.77 9.42
N PHE A 239 11.25 -11.94 9.96
CA PHE A 239 12.12 -12.02 11.14
C PHE A 239 13.49 -11.39 10.90
N ARG A 240 14.08 -11.55 9.72
CA ARG A 240 15.35 -10.92 9.35
C ARG A 240 15.24 -9.40 9.34
N ILE A 241 14.16 -8.85 8.81
CA ILE A 241 13.90 -7.39 8.82
C ILE A 241 13.81 -6.89 10.27
N ILE A 242 13.06 -7.57 11.12
CA ILE A 242 12.91 -7.21 12.54
C ILE A 242 14.29 -7.24 13.25
N ILE A 243 15.07 -8.31 13.05
CA ILE A 243 16.41 -8.42 13.66
C ILE A 243 17.33 -7.30 13.15
N THR A 244 17.28 -6.97 11.86
CA THR A 244 18.07 -5.88 11.27
C THR A 244 17.71 -4.55 11.89
N SER A 245 16.41 -4.30 12.11
CA SER A 245 15.94 -3.12 12.82
C SER A 245 16.54 -3.02 14.23
N TYR A 246 16.46 -4.09 15.03
CA TYR A 246 17.02 -4.09 16.40
C TYR A 246 18.55 -3.91 16.43
N ARG A 247 19.26 -4.40 15.42
CA ARG A 247 20.74 -4.27 15.32
C ARG A 247 21.20 -2.92 14.78
N SER A 248 20.28 -2.11 14.26
CA SER A 248 20.67 -0.79 13.72
C SER A 248 21.11 0.15 14.82
N GLU A 249 22.28 0.78 14.63
CA GLU A 249 22.89 1.71 15.60
C GLU A 249 22.09 3.01 15.75
N THR A 250 21.29 3.37 14.75
CA THR A 250 20.56 4.65 14.74
C THR A 250 19.07 4.45 14.82
N LYS A 251 18.36 5.31 15.58
CA LYS A 251 16.89 5.30 15.61
C LYS A 251 16.25 5.46 14.23
N PHE A 252 16.89 6.21 13.35
CA PHE A 252 16.45 6.32 11.96
C PHE A 252 16.54 4.98 11.23
N GLY A 253 17.69 4.28 11.34
CA GLY A 253 17.85 2.96 10.74
C GLY A 253 16.86 1.93 11.28
N GLN A 254 16.60 1.97 12.59
CA GLN A 254 15.57 1.11 13.23
C GLN A 254 14.19 1.33 12.60
N LEU A 255 13.74 2.58 12.51
CA LEU A 255 12.42 2.91 11.98
C LEU A 255 12.30 2.64 10.48
N VAL A 256 13.32 2.99 9.69
CA VAL A 256 13.30 2.74 8.23
C VAL A 256 13.32 1.25 7.89
N SER A 257 13.97 0.42 8.73
CA SER A 257 14.01 -1.03 8.50
C SER A 257 12.65 -1.71 8.71
N ILE A 258 11.76 -1.10 9.50
CA ILE A 258 10.41 -1.62 9.76
C ILE A 258 9.38 -1.00 8.81
N ALA A 259 9.70 0.19 8.27
CA ALA A 259 8.84 0.95 7.34
C ALA A 259 8.68 0.27 5.98
#